data_ccdaf6f159676d61bd9158f2a3712bb8
#
_entry.id   ccdaf6f159676d61bd9158f2a3712bb8
#
_cell.length_a   1.000
_cell.length_b   1.000
_cell.length_c   1.000
_cell.angle_alpha   90.00
_cell.angle_beta   90.00
_cell.angle_gamma   90.00
#
_symmetry.space_group_name_H-M   'P 1'
#
loop_
_entity.id
_entity.type
_entity.pdbx_description
1 polymer ?
#
loop_
_entity_poly.entity_id
_entity_poly.type
_entity_poly.pdbx_seq_one_letter_code
_entity_poly.pdbx_strand_id
1 'polypeptide(L)'
;MATKKDHVFAIIGGGIAGLTLAVALHHRGLRIKIFEQAGQMQEIGAGVAFTPNALQAMRVCHPAIYEAYERVRTRNLWPCKQKVWFDFYDTRNEDGDAAAKPAFTISNDVGQNGVLRAHFLDELIKLVPREAAHVGKRLASYEEGGPDGRLRLRFADGSEDEADVILACDGIKSRVRQLLFGAHHPCALPSYTHRYAYRALVPMEEAVDAIGKEKAQNAAMHMGKGGHVLTFPVNHGQTVNVVAFHATSEEWPDSSKLTAQSTREAALRDFSNFGPGITKLLKLTSPKLDIWAIFDLGENPPPTFAMDRVCLVGDAAHATSPHHGAGAGFCIEDAAVLAHLLASEEISDHRGHRVALAVYDAVRRERGSWLVQSSRRIGDTYEWMAEGIEDDLAKAEEEIKYRNGVIADVDVEAMCHQAREEFSKRWRAVG
;
A
#
# COMPACT_ATOMS: atom_id res chain seq x y z
N MET A 1 14.56 28.11 -24.63
CA MET A 1 14.32 26.69 -24.29
C MET A 1 14.09 26.63 -22.80
N ALA A 2 12.97 26.05 -22.37
CA ALA A 2 12.71 25.83 -20.93
C ALA A 2 13.81 24.91 -20.37
N THR A 3 14.33 25.24 -19.20
CA THR A 3 15.27 24.36 -18.52
C THR A 3 14.48 23.27 -17.78
N LYS A 4 15.07 22.13 -17.50
CA LYS A 4 14.44 21.05 -16.68
C LYS A 4 13.79 21.59 -15.40
N LYS A 5 14.33 22.64 -14.79
CA LYS A 5 13.80 23.29 -13.58
C LYS A 5 12.44 23.98 -13.81
N ASP A 6 12.05 24.19 -15.07
CA ASP A 6 10.78 24.82 -15.43
C ASP A 6 9.65 23.79 -15.63
N HIS A 7 9.98 22.48 -15.76
CA HIS A 7 8.99 21.41 -15.93
C HIS A 7 8.21 21.20 -14.63
N VAL A 8 6.89 21.08 -14.77
CA VAL A 8 5.94 20.90 -13.65
C VAL A 8 5.43 19.47 -13.64
N PHE A 9 5.55 18.81 -12.49
CA PHE A 9 5.05 17.45 -12.26
C PHE A 9 3.75 17.54 -11.44
N ALA A 10 2.64 17.16 -12.06
CA ALA A 10 1.34 17.07 -11.38
C ALA A 10 1.18 15.69 -10.73
N ILE A 11 1.13 15.66 -9.40
CA ILE A 11 0.87 14.46 -8.60
C ILE A 11 -0.61 14.44 -8.26
N ILE A 12 -1.34 13.44 -8.73
CA ILE A 12 -2.78 13.30 -8.48
C ILE A 12 -2.98 12.33 -7.31
N GLY A 13 -3.42 12.86 -6.17
CA GLY A 13 -3.60 12.12 -4.91
C GLY A 13 -2.55 12.43 -3.85
N GLY A 14 -3.01 12.73 -2.63
CA GLY A 14 -2.22 13.10 -1.45
C GLY A 14 -2.03 11.96 -0.44
N GLY A 15 -2.11 10.69 -0.87
CA GLY A 15 -1.83 9.52 -0.05
C GLY A 15 -0.32 9.25 0.13
N ILE A 16 0.03 8.08 0.73
CA ILE A 16 1.44 7.69 0.96
C ILE A 16 2.28 7.78 -0.32
N ALA A 17 1.77 7.22 -1.44
CA ALA A 17 2.47 7.27 -2.73
C ALA A 17 2.75 8.71 -3.18
N GLY A 18 1.70 9.56 -3.20
CA GLY A 18 1.82 10.92 -3.69
C GLY A 18 2.69 11.81 -2.83
N LEU A 19 2.54 11.75 -1.49
CA LEU A 19 3.36 12.55 -0.59
C LEU A 19 4.83 12.10 -0.60
N THR A 20 5.09 10.79 -0.62
CA THR A 20 6.46 10.26 -0.71
C THR A 20 7.14 10.70 -2.01
N LEU A 21 6.43 10.56 -3.14
CA LEU A 21 6.93 11.00 -4.44
C LEU A 21 7.15 12.52 -4.48
N ALA A 22 6.23 13.30 -3.91
CA ALA A 22 6.35 14.74 -3.82
C ALA A 22 7.62 15.17 -3.06
N VAL A 23 7.86 14.59 -1.88
CA VAL A 23 9.07 14.85 -1.10
C VAL A 23 10.31 14.47 -1.90
N ALA A 24 10.32 13.28 -2.53
CA ALA A 24 11.46 12.78 -3.29
C ALA A 24 11.81 13.65 -4.50
N LEU A 25 10.81 14.16 -5.24
CA LEU A 25 11.00 15.04 -6.39
C LEU A 25 11.40 16.46 -5.97
N HIS A 26 10.73 17.01 -4.95
CA HIS A 26 11.02 18.36 -4.43
C HIS A 26 12.48 18.49 -3.97
N HIS A 27 12.96 17.54 -3.17
CA HIS A 27 14.35 17.54 -2.69
C HIS A 27 15.40 17.31 -3.79
N ARG A 28 14.97 16.88 -4.98
CA ARG A 28 15.81 16.83 -6.19
C ARG A 28 15.68 18.09 -7.06
N GLY A 29 15.02 19.13 -6.55
CA GLY A 29 14.88 20.45 -7.21
C GLY A 29 13.86 20.47 -8.35
N LEU A 30 12.93 19.52 -8.41
CA LEU A 30 11.86 19.47 -9.41
C LEU A 30 10.62 20.23 -8.90
N ARG A 31 9.92 20.90 -9.83
CA ARG A 31 8.69 21.63 -9.50
C ARG A 31 7.50 20.67 -9.48
N ILE A 32 6.84 20.58 -8.35
CA ILE A 32 5.70 19.69 -8.12
C ILE A 32 4.42 20.47 -7.82
N LYS A 33 3.28 19.90 -8.16
CA LYS A 33 1.95 20.29 -7.68
C LYS A 33 1.21 19.02 -7.28
N ILE A 34 0.64 18.98 -6.06
CA ILE A 34 -0.16 17.86 -5.57
C ILE A 34 -1.62 18.28 -5.61
N PHE A 35 -2.46 17.47 -6.20
CA PHE A 35 -3.91 17.67 -6.29
C PHE A 35 -4.64 16.55 -5.51
N GLU A 36 -5.21 16.90 -4.36
CA GLU A 36 -5.96 15.98 -3.50
C GLU A 36 -7.46 16.28 -3.59
N GLN A 37 -8.27 15.24 -3.82
CA GLN A 37 -9.73 15.39 -3.96
C GLN A 37 -10.44 15.72 -2.64
N ALA A 38 -9.90 15.27 -1.50
CA ALA A 38 -10.44 15.60 -0.19
C ALA A 38 -10.17 17.08 0.16
N GLY A 39 -11.02 17.66 1.01
CA GLY A 39 -10.86 19.04 1.48
C GLY A 39 -9.67 19.26 2.42
N GLN A 40 -9.03 18.19 2.83
CA GLN A 40 -7.81 18.19 3.66
C GLN A 40 -6.98 16.93 3.39
N MET A 41 -5.67 17.01 3.60
CA MET A 41 -4.78 15.86 3.49
C MET A 41 -4.76 15.10 4.83
N GLN A 42 -5.88 14.49 5.18
CA GLN A 42 -6.02 13.66 6.38
C GLN A 42 -6.78 12.40 6.02
N GLU A 43 -6.47 11.31 6.70
CA GLU A 43 -7.14 10.04 6.52
C GLU A 43 -7.45 9.41 7.88
N ILE A 44 -8.65 8.81 7.98
CA ILE A 44 -8.98 7.94 9.12
C ILE A 44 -8.40 6.57 8.79
N GLY A 45 -7.27 6.21 9.41
CA GLY A 45 -6.49 5.08 8.99
C GLY A 45 -6.39 3.94 10.00
N ALA A 46 -6.44 2.72 9.49
CA ALA A 46 -5.95 1.52 10.16
C ALA A 46 -4.42 1.54 10.27
N GLY A 47 -3.85 0.59 11.02
CA GLY A 47 -2.42 0.37 11.03
C GLY A 47 -1.89 -0.09 9.66
N VAL A 48 -0.72 0.36 9.30
CA VAL A 48 0.07 -0.13 8.17
C VAL A 48 1.47 -0.49 8.68
N ALA A 49 2.10 -1.48 8.07
CA ALA A 49 3.46 -1.88 8.42
C ALA A 49 4.36 -1.87 7.19
N PHE A 50 5.66 -1.82 7.40
CA PHE A 50 6.65 -1.71 6.35
C PHE A 50 7.71 -2.81 6.44
N THR A 51 8.00 -3.43 5.33
CA THR A 51 9.04 -4.44 5.15
C THR A 51 10.42 -3.80 4.89
N PRO A 52 11.54 -4.52 4.98
CA PRO A 52 12.90 -3.98 4.79
C PRO A 52 13.08 -3.17 3.51
N ASN A 53 12.54 -3.66 2.37
CA ASN A 53 12.56 -2.94 1.09
C ASN A 53 11.91 -1.56 1.18
N ALA A 54 10.77 -1.45 1.89
CA ALA A 54 10.08 -0.17 2.08
C ALA A 54 10.93 0.83 2.87
N LEU A 55 11.63 0.39 3.91
CA LEU A 55 12.51 1.24 4.71
C LEU A 55 13.74 1.68 3.93
N GLN A 56 14.29 0.81 3.08
CA GLN A 56 15.35 1.18 2.14
C GLN A 56 14.83 2.20 1.13
N ALA A 57 13.66 1.96 0.54
CA ALA A 57 13.03 2.87 -0.42
C ALA A 57 12.77 4.27 0.18
N MET A 58 12.33 4.36 1.45
CA MET A 58 12.17 5.64 2.15
C MET A 58 13.49 6.44 2.17
N ARG A 59 14.60 5.78 2.52
CA ARG A 59 15.94 6.43 2.54
C ARG A 59 16.41 6.84 1.15
N VAL A 60 16.17 5.99 0.15
CA VAL A 60 16.50 6.26 -1.26
C VAL A 60 15.69 7.44 -1.81
N CYS A 61 14.41 7.55 -1.44
CA CYS A 61 13.58 8.72 -1.77
C CYS A 61 14.16 9.99 -1.14
N HIS A 62 14.22 10.04 0.17
CA HIS A 62 14.89 11.07 0.96
C HIS A 62 14.98 10.65 2.44
N PRO A 63 16.12 10.86 3.15
CA PRO A 63 16.28 10.48 4.56
C PRO A 63 15.18 10.99 5.49
N ALA A 64 14.67 12.20 5.27
CA ALA A 64 13.59 12.79 6.08
C ALA A 64 12.29 11.97 6.06
N ILE A 65 12.01 11.18 5.01
CA ILE A 65 10.85 10.28 4.93
C ILE A 65 11.05 9.13 5.94
N TYR A 66 12.23 8.56 5.99
CA TYR A 66 12.57 7.53 6.96
C TYR A 66 12.51 8.07 8.40
N GLU A 67 13.01 9.29 8.64
CA GLU A 67 12.92 9.94 9.94
C GLU A 67 11.46 10.24 10.34
N ALA A 68 10.60 10.64 9.39
CA ALA A 68 9.18 10.81 9.60
C ALA A 68 8.51 9.50 10.05
N TYR A 69 8.84 8.39 9.40
CA TYR A 69 8.39 7.05 9.80
C TYR A 69 8.91 6.69 11.22
N GLU A 70 10.19 6.89 11.52
CA GLU A 70 10.79 6.57 12.82
C GLU A 70 10.08 7.27 13.99
N ARG A 71 9.54 8.48 13.78
CA ARG A 71 8.82 9.23 14.83
C ARG A 71 7.49 8.59 15.22
N VAL A 72 6.85 7.83 14.33
CA VAL A 72 5.48 7.33 14.53
C VAL A 72 5.37 5.81 14.57
N ARG A 73 6.47 5.10 14.32
CA ARG A 73 6.46 3.64 14.30
C ARG A 73 6.26 3.04 15.70
N THR A 74 5.62 1.89 15.72
CA THR A 74 5.56 1.00 16.88
C THR A 74 6.10 -0.37 16.47
N ARG A 75 7.05 -0.89 17.22
CA ARG A 75 7.62 -2.25 17.01
C ARG A 75 6.94 -3.26 17.96
N ASN A 76 7.21 -4.53 17.75
CA ASN A 76 6.95 -5.54 18.77
C ASN A 76 7.53 -5.09 20.12
N LEU A 77 6.76 -5.23 21.21
CA LEU A 77 7.17 -4.65 22.49
C LEU A 77 8.20 -5.52 23.24
N TRP A 78 8.30 -6.81 22.88
CA TRP A 78 9.26 -7.71 23.53
C TRP A 78 10.63 -7.65 22.85
N PRO A 79 11.74 -7.51 23.62
CA PRO A 79 13.09 -7.46 23.05
C PRO A 79 13.44 -8.68 22.18
N CYS A 80 13.01 -9.87 22.57
CA CYS A 80 13.26 -11.12 21.83
C CYS A 80 12.43 -11.23 20.54
N LYS A 81 11.40 -10.39 20.34
CA LYS A 81 10.54 -10.38 19.16
C LYS A 81 10.84 -9.23 18.17
N GLN A 82 11.91 -8.46 18.37
CA GLN A 82 12.22 -7.29 17.54
C GLN A 82 12.48 -7.60 16.06
N LYS A 83 12.87 -8.84 15.72
CA LYS A 83 13.04 -9.32 14.35
C LYS A 83 11.86 -10.17 13.85
N VAL A 84 10.86 -10.42 14.69
CA VAL A 84 9.67 -11.18 14.29
C VAL A 84 8.76 -10.30 13.46
N TRP A 85 8.44 -10.76 12.24
CA TRP A 85 7.42 -10.16 11.39
C TRP A 85 6.03 -10.55 11.90
N PHE A 86 5.76 -11.84 11.99
CA PHE A 86 4.57 -12.39 12.66
C PHE A 86 4.87 -13.75 13.29
N ASP A 87 4.26 -14.00 14.45
CA ASP A 87 4.03 -15.33 14.99
C ASP A 87 2.70 -15.85 14.41
N PHE A 88 2.70 -17.06 13.85
CA PHE A 88 1.55 -17.68 13.24
C PHE A 88 0.94 -18.73 14.14
N TYR A 89 -0.37 -18.63 14.37
CA TYR A 89 -1.13 -19.50 15.25
C TYR A 89 -2.17 -20.29 14.45
N ASP A 90 -2.31 -21.57 14.76
CA ASP A 90 -3.33 -22.45 14.23
C ASP A 90 -4.58 -22.38 15.13
N THR A 91 -5.67 -21.87 14.61
CA THR A 91 -6.93 -21.70 15.37
C THR A 91 -7.56 -23.02 15.81
N ARG A 92 -7.21 -24.16 15.22
CA ARG A 92 -7.66 -25.50 15.66
C ARG A 92 -7.10 -25.88 17.02
N ASN A 93 -5.93 -25.37 17.36
CA ASN A 93 -5.18 -25.70 18.58
C ASN A 93 -5.27 -24.59 19.63
N GLU A 94 -6.08 -23.58 19.42
CA GLU A 94 -6.27 -22.47 20.36
C GLU A 94 -7.46 -22.73 21.32
N ASP A 95 -7.38 -23.76 22.16
CA ASP A 95 -8.41 -24.11 23.18
C ASP A 95 -8.55 -23.08 24.31
N GLY A 96 -8.32 -21.79 24.00
CA GLY A 96 -8.40 -20.68 24.96
C GLY A 96 -7.15 -20.48 25.79
N ASP A 97 -6.08 -21.21 25.51
CA ASP A 97 -4.81 -21.03 26.19
C ASP A 97 -4.09 -19.78 25.66
N ALA A 98 -4.05 -18.73 26.49
CA ALA A 98 -3.25 -17.53 26.23
C ALA A 98 -1.75 -17.85 26.07
N ALA A 99 -1.31 -19.02 26.55
CA ALA A 99 0.06 -19.54 26.45
C ALA A 99 0.30 -20.46 25.24
N ALA A 100 -0.66 -20.60 24.31
CA ALA A 100 -0.48 -21.39 23.10
C ALA A 100 0.75 -20.89 22.31
N LYS A 101 1.66 -21.79 21.95
CA LYS A 101 2.86 -21.46 21.18
C LYS A 101 2.49 -21.23 19.71
N PRO A 102 3.22 -20.35 19.00
CA PRO A 102 3.04 -20.23 17.55
C PRO A 102 3.35 -21.56 16.86
N ALA A 103 2.61 -21.88 15.81
CA ALA A 103 2.88 -23.01 14.92
C ALA A 103 4.22 -22.81 14.20
N PHE A 104 4.50 -21.57 13.78
CA PHE A 104 5.78 -21.14 13.24
C PHE A 104 5.93 -19.61 13.34
N THR A 105 7.13 -19.11 13.09
CA THR A 105 7.47 -17.69 13.18
C THR A 105 8.17 -17.24 11.92
N ILE A 106 7.73 -16.12 11.34
CA ILE A 106 8.41 -15.45 10.22
C ILE A 106 9.17 -14.25 10.77
N SER A 107 10.42 -14.12 10.39
CA SER A 107 11.31 -13.05 10.84
C SER A 107 12.00 -12.37 9.66
N ASN A 108 12.38 -11.12 9.83
CA ASN A 108 13.25 -10.36 8.94
C ASN A 108 14.10 -9.37 9.77
N ASP A 109 14.97 -8.60 9.12
CA ASP A 109 15.91 -7.73 9.86
C ASP A 109 15.27 -6.57 10.61
N VAL A 110 14.04 -6.18 10.26
CA VAL A 110 13.34 -5.05 10.89
C VAL A 110 12.19 -5.47 11.80
N GLY A 111 11.68 -6.70 11.64
CA GLY A 111 10.52 -7.21 12.36
C GLY A 111 9.24 -6.42 12.06
N GLN A 112 8.20 -6.65 12.84
CA GLN A 112 6.97 -5.88 12.75
C GLN A 112 7.20 -4.45 13.26
N ASN A 113 6.67 -3.47 12.51
CA ASN A 113 6.88 -2.05 12.73
C ASN A 113 5.67 -1.26 12.24
N GLY A 114 4.55 -1.40 12.94
CA GLY A 114 3.30 -0.77 12.60
C GLY A 114 3.30 0.74 12.83
N VAL A 115 2.59 1.48 11.97
CA VAL A 115 2.25 2.88 12.17
C VAL A 115 0.74 3.07 12.01
N LEU A 116 0.17 4.05 12.67
CA LEU A 116 -1.14 4.56 12.27
C LEU A 116 -0.95 5.36 10.99
N ARG A 117 -1.66 4.99 9.93
CA ARG A 117 -1.52 5.60 8.60
C ARG A 117 -1.69 7.12 8.64
N ALA A 118 -2.66 7.61 9.40
CA ALA A 118 -2.88 9.04 9.60
C ALA A 118 -1.64 9.75 10.16
N HIS A 119 -1.02 9.20 11.20
CA HIS A 119 0.18 9.80 11.80
C HIS A 119 1.36 9.86 10.84
N PHE A 120 1.54 8.83 10.00
CA PHE A 120 2.60 8.85 9.00
C PHE A 120 2.35 9.89 7.89
N LEU A 121 1.10 10.03 7.44
CA LEU A 121 0.71 11.08 6.49
C LEU A 121 0.92 12.48 7.08
N ASP A 122 0.56 12.71 8.35
CA ASP A 122 0.77 13.98 9.07
C ASP A 122 2.27 14.35 9.13
N GLU A 123 3.15 13.35 9.26
CA GLU A 123 4.60 13.59 9.22
C GLU A 123 5.10 13.87 7.79
N LEU A 124 4.60 13.15 6.79
CA LEU A 124 5.00 13.35 5.39
C LEU A 124 4.59 14.74 4.87
N ILE A 125 3.38 15.22 5.21
CA ILE A 125 2.90 16.51 4.71
C ILE A 125 3.73 17.67 5.23
N LYS A 126 4.37 17.56 6.41
CA LYS A 126 5.29 18.56 6.94
C LYS A 126 6.55 18.75 6.08
N LEU A 127 6.89 17.73 5.26
CA LEU A 127 8.04 17.73 4.35
C LEU A 127 7.72 18.31 2.96
N VAL A 128 6.44 18.58 2.68
CA VAL A 128 5.97 19.11 1.39
C VAL A 128 5.77 20.62 1.50
N PRO A 129 6.24 21.43 0.53
CA PRO A 129 5.96 22.86 0.48
C PRO A 129 4.45 23.12 0.44
N ARG A 130 3.95 24.01 1.28
CA ARG A 130 2.51 24.30 1.39
C ARG A 130 1.91 24.79 0.08
N GLU A 131 2.66 25.57 -0.68
CA GLU A 131 2.28 26.10 -1.99
C GLU A 131 2.15 25.04 -3.08
N ALA A 132 2.74 23.87 -2.87
CA ALA A 132 2.64 22.75 -3.81
C ALA A 132 1.37 21.90 -3.58
N ALA A 133 0.68 22.06 -2.45
CA ALA A 133 -0.44 21.21 -2.04
C ALA A 133 -1.79 21.91 -2.30
N HIS A 134 -2.58 21.32 -3.19
CA HIS A 134 -3.92 21.81 -3.57
C HIS A 134 -4.99 20.78 -3.17
N VAL A 135 -5.79 21.11 -2.18
CA VAL A 135 -6.90 20.25 -1.68
C VAL A 135 -8.24 20.62 -2.34
N GLY A 136 -9.22 19.72 -2.28
CA GLY A 136 -10.52 19.87 -2.95
C GLY A 136 -10.43 19.74 -4.48
N LYS A 137 -9.33 19.21 -5.01
CA LYS A 137 -9.02 19.12 -6.45
C LYS A 137 -9.20 17.70 -6.97
N ARG A 138 -10.42 17.33 -7.32
CA ARG A 138 -10.74 16.06 -7.95
C ARG A 138 -10.53 16.17 -9.47
N LEU A 139 -9.56 15.44 -10.03
CA LEU A 139 -9.31 15.42 -11.47
C LEU A 139 -10.51 14.85 -12.21
N ALA A 140 -11.03 15.60 -13.18
CA ALA A 140 -12.13 15.19 -14.07
C ALA A 140 -11.60 14.66 -15.39
N SER A 141 -10.66 15.39 -16.03
CA SER A 141 -10.02 15.01 -17.29
C SER A 141 -8.67 15.68 -17.44
N TYR A 142 -7.90 15.21 -18.40
CA TYR A 142 -6.71 15.89 -18.91
C TYR A 142 -6.67 15.78 -20.43
N GLU A 143 -6.01 16.71 -21.10
CA GLU A 143 -5.80 16.71 -22.54
C GLU A 143 -4.44 17.29 -22.89
N GLU A 144 -3.89 16.89 -24.05
CA GLU A 144 -2.77 17.59 -24.68
C GLU A 144 -3.26 18.89 -25.33
N GLY A 145 -2.48 19.95 -25.30
CA GLY A 145 -2.82 21.18 -26.02
C GLY A 145 -2.73 22.46 -25.22
N GLY A 146 -2.07 22.46 -24.08
CA GLY A 146 -1.66 23.69 -23.41
C GLY A 146 -0.59 24.42 -24.22
N PRO A 147 -0.31 25.69 -23.90
CA PRO A 147 0.84 26.42 -24.43
C PRO A 147 2.10 25.57 -24.22
N ASP A 148 3.01 25.60 -25.15
CA ASP A 148 4.27 24.84 -25.09
C ASP A 148 4.12 23.31 -25.05
N GLY A 149 2.94 22.75 -25.46
CA GLY A 149 2.68 21.31 -25.49
C GLY A 149 2.47 20.69 -24.12
N ARG A 150 2.13 21.45 -23.07
CA ARG A 150 1.80 20.95 -21.75
C ARG A 150 0.47 20.19 -21.72
N LEU A 151 0.32 19.33 -20.73
CA LEU A 151 -0.94 18.68 -20.39
C LEU A 151 -1.82 19.67 -19.63
N ARG A 152 -3.05 19.86 -20.07
CA ARG A 152 -4.06 20.66 -19.36
C ARG A 152 -4.90 19.74 -18.50
N LEU A 153 -4.96 20.03 -17.20
CA LEU A 153 -5.75 19.30 -16.21
C LEU A 153 -7.04 20.09 -15.93
N ARG A 154 -8.17 19.40 -15.94
CA ARG A 154 -9.48 19.96 -15.54
C ARG A 154 -9.99 19.26 -14.29
N PHE A 155 -10.43 20.03 -13.32
CA PHE A 155 -10.94 19.54 -12.07
C PHE A 155 -12.47 19.64 -11.99
N ALA A 156 -13.08 18.85 -11.11
CA ALA A 156 -14.53 18.78 -10.94
C ALA A 156 -15.17 20.10 -10.43
N ASP A 157 -14.38 20.99 -9.82
CA ASP A 157 -14.77 22.33 -9.39
C ASP A 157 -14.75 23.36 -10.52
N GLY A 158 -14.43 22.95 -11.75
CA GLY A 158 -14.32 23.79 -12.94
C GLY A 158 -12.98 24.51 -13.09
N SER A 159 -12.05 24.40 -12.16
CA SER A 159 -10.71 24.97 -12.30
C SER A 159 -9.82 24.17 -13.25
N GLU A 160 -8.83 24.82 -13.79
CA GLU A 160 -7.82 24.20 -14.67
C GLU A 160 -6.41 24.46 -14.17
N ASP A 161 -5.48 23.58 -14.53
CA ASP A 161 -4.04 23.75 -14.31
C ASP A 161 -3.26 23.08 -15.44
N GLU A 162 -1.94 23.28 -15.48
CA GLU A 162 -1.06 22.74 -16.51
C GLU A 162 0.16 22.05 -15.89
N ALA A 163 0.58 20.97 -16.53
CA ALA A 163 1.77 20.22 -16.14
C ALA A 163 2.47 19.61 -17.36
N ASP A 164 3.75 19.29 -17.20
CA ASP A 164 4.53 18.59 -18.21
C ASP A 164 4.35 17.07 -18.10
N VAL A 165 4.13 16.57 -16.88
CA VAL A 165 3.94 15.15 -16.57
C VAL A 165 2.83 14.98 -15.52
N ILE A 166 1.99 13.96 -15.66
CA ILE A 166 1.00 13.53 -14.68
C ILE A 166 1.48 12.24 -14.02
N LEU A 167 1.59 12.27 -12.69
CA LEU A 167 1.96 11.13 -11.84
C LEU A 167 0.73 10.76 -11.00
N ALA A 168 0.02 9.71 -11.41
CA ALA A 168 -1.26 9.31 -10.85
C ALA A 168 -1.06 8.45 -9.59
N CYS A 169 -1.20 9.07 -8.43
CA CYS A 169 -1.21 8.46 -7.11
C CYS A 169 -2.64 8.43 -6.52
N ASP A 170 -3.66 8.36 -7.37
CA ASP A 170 -5.08 8.54 -7.04
C ASP A 170 -5.78 7.24 -6.60
N GLY A 171 -4.98 6.23 -6.24
CA GLY A 171 -5.39 5.07 -5.50
C GLY A 171 -6.16 4.02 -6.31
N ILE A 172 -6.73 3.06 -5.60
CA ILE A 172 -7.35 1.86 -6.18
C ILE A 172 -8.46 2.17 -7.21
N LYS A 173 -9.25 3.22 -7.01
CA LYS A 173 -10.30 3.68 -7.94
C LYS A 173 -9.81 4.76 -8.90
N SER A 174 -8.53 4.74 -9.27
CA SER A 174 -7.85 5.75 -10.07
C SER A 174 -8.69 6.27 -11.23
N ARG A 175 -8.91 7.59 -11.23
CA ARG A 175 -9.53 8.31 -12.34
C ARG A 175 -8.59 8.39 -13.52
N VAL A 176 -7.30 8.56 -13.28
CA VAL A 176 -6.30 8.62 -14.35
C VAL A 176 -6.22 7.30 -15.09
N ARG A 177 -6.28 6.14 -14.40
CA ARG A 177 -6.33 4.82 -15.04
C ARG A 177 -7.55 4.70 -15.97
N GLN A 178 -8.73 5.16 -15.53
CA GLN A 178 -9.94 5.18 -16.36
C GLN A 178 -9.80 6.10 -17.59
N LEU A 179 -9.10 7.22 -17.46
CA LEU A 179 -8.85 8.14 -18.58
C LEU A 179 -7.84 7.56 -19.57
N LEU A 180 -6.80 6.88 -19.08
CA LEU A 180 -5.75 6.26 -19.92
C LEU A 180 -6.29 5.12 -20.79
N PHE A 181 -7.09 4.23 -20.22
CA PHE A 181 -7.52 3.00 -20.90
C PHE A 181 -8.97 3.06 -21.39
N GLY A 182 -9.73 4.07 -20.98
CA GLY A 182 -11.17 4.15 -21.20
C GLY A 182 -11.96 3.50 -20.06
N ALA A 183 -13.12 4.09 -19.73
CA ALA A 183 -13.92 3.69 -18.59
C ALA A 183 -14.48 2.26 -18.66
N HIS A 184 -14.55 1.68 -19.87
CA HIS A 184 -15.05 0.31 -20.11
C HIS A 184 -13.94 -0.72 -20.26
N HIS A 185 -12.65 -0.32 -20.19
CA HIS A 185 -11.55 -1.27 -20.22
C HIS A 185 -11.55 -2.12 -18.93
N PRO A 186 -11.30 -3.44 -18.99
CA PRO A 186 -11.34 -4.30 -17.80
C PRO A 186 -10.48 -3.80 -16.63
N CYS A 187 -9.30 -3.23 -16.91
CA CYS A 187 -8.43 -2.69 -15.85
C CYS A 187 -8.88 -1.33 -15.29
N ALA A 188 -9.92 -0.69 -15.85
CA ALA A 188 -10.35 0.63 -15.41
C ALA A 188 -10.81 0.67 -13.94
N LEU A 189 -11.43 -0.41 -13.49
CA LEU A 189 -11.91 -0.59 -12.12
C LEU A 189 -11.30 -1.84 -11.50
N PRO A 190 -11.11 -1.85 -10.17
CA PRO A 190 -10.65 -3.05 -9.46
C PRO A 190 -11.77 -4.10 -9.36
N SER A 191 -11.39 -5.37 -9.21
CA SER A 191 -12.31 -6.49 -9.00
C SER A 191 -12.45 -6.81 -7.52
N TYR A 192 -13.64 -7.21 -7.09
CA TYR A 192 -13.88 -7.71 -5.74
C TYR A 192 -13.28 -9.11 -5.58
N THR A 193 -12.53 -9.32 -4.50
CA THR A 193 -11.83 -10.58 -4.26
C THR A 193 -12.65 -11.61 -3.48
N HIS A 194 -13.94 -11.36 -3.26
CA HIS A 194 -14.80 -12.15 -2.39
C HIS A 194 -14.27 -12.28 -0.96
N ARG A 195 -13.70 -11.16 -0.47
CA ARG A 195 -13.25 -11.00 0.91
C ARG A 195 -13.58 -9.63 1.44
N TYR A 196 -13.86 -9.58 2.72
CA TYR A 196 -13.95 -8.33 3.46
C TYR A 196 -13.23 -8.43 4.79
N ALA A 197 -12.96 -7.30 5.41
CA ALA A 197 -12.28 -7.24 6.69
C ALA A 197 -13.06 -6.39 7.69
N TYR A 198 -13.16 -6.89 8.92
CA TYR A 198 -13.47 -6.09 10.10
C TYR A 198 -12.18 -5.46 10.60
N ARG A 199 -12.24 -4.19 11.00
CA ARG A 199 -11.10 -3.46 11.55
C ARG A 199 -11.46 -2.81 12.87
N ALA A 200 -10.57 -2.91 13.84
CA ALA A 200 -10.73 -2.28 15.13
C ALA A 200 -9.37 -1.84 15.72
N LEU A 201 -9.44 -0.85 16.59
CA LEU A 201 -8.35 -0.47 17.48
C LEU A 201 -8.81 -0.79 18.90
N VAL A 202 -8.09 -1.68 19.59
CA VAL A 202 -8.43 -2.15 20.93
C VAL A 202 -7.37 -1.64 21.90
N PRO A 203 -7.74 -1.09 23.07
CA PRO A 203 -6.77 -0.73 24.11
C PRO A 203 -5.89 -1.92 24.49
N MET A 204 -4.58 -1.67 24.68
CA MET A 204 -3.60 -2.73 24.93
C MET A 204 -3.96 -3.61 26.13
N GLU A 205 -4.43 -3.01 27.23
CA GLU A 205 -4.78 -3.77 28.45
C GLU A 205 -5.93 -4.76 28.19
N GLU A 206 -6.99 -4.30 27.50
CA GLU A 206 -8.13 -5.14 27.15
C GLU A 206 -7.74 -6.27 26.17
N ALA A 207 -6.85 -5.97 25.21
CA ALA A 207 -6.33 -6.98 24.29
C ALA A 207 -5.48 -8.03 25.02
N VAL A 208 -4.67 -7.63 26.01
CA VAL A 208 -3.89 -8.55 26.87
C VAL A 208 -4.82 -9.52 27.62
N ASP A 209 -5.93 -9.02 28.16
CA ASP A 209 -6.92 -9.85 28.86
C ASP A 209 -7.65 -10.81 27.90
N ALA A 210 -7.82 -10.43 26.65
CA ALA A 210 -8.51 -11.25 25.64
C ALA A 210 -7.62 -12.37 25.07
N ILE A 211 -6.39 -12.05 24.62
CA ILE A 211 -5.53 -12.96 23.84
C ILE A 211 -4.18 -13.26 24.51
N GLY A 212 -3.92 -12.72 25.67
CA GLY A 212 -2.67 -12.89 26.41
C GLY A 212 -1.59 -11.87 26.00
N LYS A 213 -0.65 -11.66 26.93
CA LYS A 213 0.35 -10.59 26.83
C LYS A 213 1.27 -10.75 25.61
N GLU A 214 1.70 -11.98 25.29
CA GLU A 214 2.61 -12.22 24.18
C GLU A 214 1.96 -11.85 22.84
N LYS A 215 0.74 -12.33 22.59
CA LYS A 215 0.00 -12.09 21.34
C LYS A 215 -0.44 -10.62 21.17
N ALA A 216 -0.83 -9.97 22.27
CA ALA A 216 -1.26 -8.56 22.24
C ALA A 216 -0.09 -7.59 22.04
N GLN A 217 1.06 -7.84 22.66
CA GLN A 217 2.22 -6.97 22.66
C GLN A 217 3.16 -7.20 21.46
N ASN A 218 2.91 -8.24 20.66
CA ASN A 218 3.69 -8.55 19.47
C ASN A 218 2.74 -8.87 18.30
N ALA A 219 3.30 -8.95 17.11
CA ALA A 219 2.51 -9.27 15.92
C ALA A 219 2.10 -10.75 15.90
N ALA A 220 0.83 -11.01 15.81
CA ALA A 220 0.24 -12.34 15.74
C ALA A 220 -0.70 -12.48 14.55
N MET A 221 -0.62 -13.64 13.87
CA MET A 221 -1.48 -14.05 12.76
C MET A 221 -2.19 -15.33 13.16
N HIS A 222 -3.51 -15.30 13.26
CA HIS A 222 -4.36 -16.46 13.54
C HIS A 222 -4.94 -16.97 12.23
N MET A 223 -4.47 -18.15 11.80
CA MET A 223 -4.88 -18.80 10.55
C MET A 223 -6.04 -19.75 10.79
N GLY A 224 -7.06 -19.72 9.93
CA GLY A 224 -8.21 -20.58 10.06
C GLY A 224 -9.00 -20.74 8.77
N LYS A 225 -9.87 -21.75 8.70
CA LYS A 225 -10.64 -22.03 7.51
C LYS A 225 -11.58 -20.89 7.13
N GLY A 226 -11.39 -20.33 5.94
CA GLY A 226 -12.23 -19.26 5.39
C GLY A 226 -12.00 -17.88 6.00
N GLY A 227 -10.95 -17.70 6.83
CA GLY A 227 -10.60 -16.42 7.40
C GLY A 227 -9.28 -16.42 8.13
N HIS A 228 -8.79 -15.23 8.46
CA HIS A 228 -7.64 -15.06 9.33
C HIS A 228 -7.74 -13.75 10.11
N VAL A 229 -7.12 -13.70 11.28
CA VAL A 229 -7.10 -12.50 12.12
C VAL A 229 -5.66 -12.13 12.41
N LEU A 230 -5.30 -10.88 12.15
CA LEU A 230 -3.98 -10.37 12.52
C LEU A 230 -4.09 -9.27 13.56
N THR A 231 -3.12 -9.24 14.45
CA THR A 231 -2.97 -8.24 15.50
C THR A 231 -1.54 -7.74 15.55
N PHE A 232 -1.34 -6.45 15.81
CA PHE A 232 -0.03 -5.90 16.11
C PHE A 232 -0.17 -4.56 16.86
N PRO A 233 0.83 -4.20 17.71
CA PRO A 233 0.80 -2.96 18.46
C PRO A 233 0.96 -1.75 17.54
N VAL A 234 0.23 -0.69 17.85
CA VAL A 234 0.33 0.65 17.21
C VAL A 234 0.27 1.72 18.30
N ASN A 235 0.40 3.00 17.90
CA ASN A 235 0.32 4.13 18.83
C ASN A 235 1.25 3.96 20.05
N HIS A 236 2.54 3.70 19.76
CA HIS A 236 3.57 3.48 20.78
C HIS A 236 3.23 2.37 21.79
N GLY A 237 2.47 1.35 21.36
CA GLY A 237 2.11 0.21 22.19
C GLY A 237 0.88 0.42 23.07
N GLN A 238 0.19 1.54 22.96
CA GLN A 238 -1.03 1.80 23.75
C GLN A 238 -2.25 1.08 23.18
N THR A 239 -2.21 0.70 21.91
CA THR A 239 -3.34 0.18 21.16
C THR A 239 -2.91 -1.02 20.31
N VAL A 240 -3.78 -2.01 20.20
CA VAL A 240 -3.64 -3.15 19.28
C VAL A 240 -4.52 -2.89 18.07
N ASN A 241 -3.90 -2.91 16.87
CA ASN A 241 -4.62 -2.94 15.61
C ASN A 241 -5.11 -4.36 15.36
N VAL A 242 -6.40 -4.52 15.10
CA VAL A 242 -7.06 -5.80 14.83
C VAL A 242 -7.65 -5.74 13.42
N VAL A 243 -7.30 -6.72 12.60
CA VAL A 243 -7.90 -6.89 11.28
C VAL A 243 -8.33 -8.35 11.12
N ALA A 244 -9.61 -8.59 10.92
CA ALA A 244 -10.19 -9.91 10.76
C ALA A 244 -10.76 -10.05 9.34
N PHE A 245 -10.10 -10.86 8.49
CA PHE A 245 -10.47 -11.12 7.11
C PHE A 245 -11.37 -12.33 7.02
N HIS A 246 -12.43 -12.21 6.26
CA HIS A 246 -13.40 -13.27 6.01
C HIS A 246 -13.63 -13.47 4.52
N ALA A 247 -13.53 -14.71 4.05
CA ALA A 247 -13.88 -15.12 2.70
C ALA A 247 -15.39 -15.37 2.58
N THR A 248 -15.99 -14.96 1.48
CA THR A 248 -17.43 -15.11 1.23
C THR A 248 -17.69 -15.48 -0.22
N SER A 249 -18.79 -16.18 -0.47
CA SER A 249 -19.31 -16.40 -1.84
C SER A 249 -20.28 -15.31 -2.31
N GLU A 250 -20.62 -14.37 -1.42
CA GLU A 250 -21.56 -13.30 -1.73
C GLU A 250 -20.89 -12.18 -2.52
N GLU A 251 -21.65 -11.58 -3.44
CA GLU A 251 -21.23 -10.39 -4.17
C GLU A 251 -21.23 -9.16 -3.27
N TRP A 252 -20.33 -8.22 -3.54
CA TRP A 252 -20.32 -6.96 -2.83
C TRP A 252 -21.51 -6.08 -3.27
N PRO A 253 -22.34 -5.59 -2.33
CA PRO A 253 -23.63 -5.00 -2.67
C PRO A 253 -23.55 -3.68 -3.46
N ASP A 254 -22.47 -2.92 -3.32
CA ASP A 254 -22.29 -1.64 -4.00
C ASP A 254 -20.80 -1.42 -4.34
N SER A 255 -20.40 -1.77 -5.57
CA SER A 255 -19.02 -1.63 -6.05
C SER A 255 -18.51 -0.17 -6.08
N SER A 256 -19.41 0.81 -5.98
CA SER A 256 -19.03 2.22 -5.86
C SER A 256 -18.45 2.56 -4.48
N LYS A 257 -18.69 1.72 -3.47
CA LYS A 257 -18.20 1.87 -2.10
C LYS A 257 -17.24 0.74 -1.74
N LEU A 258 -16.25 1.06 -0.91
CA LEU A 258 -15.31 0.07 -0.36
C LEU A 258 -15.71 -0.38 1.06
N THR A 259 -16.75 0.22 1.63
CA THR A 259 -17.23 -0.08 2.98
C THR A 259 -18.73 -0.30 2.98
N ALA A 260 -19.20 -1.15 3.89
CA ALA A 260 -20.60 -1.33 4.21
C ALA A 260 -20.77 -1.43 5.73
N GLN A 261 -21.94 -1.07 6.21
CA GLN A 261 -22.26 -1.20 7.64
C GLN A 261 -22.44 -2.67 8.01
N SER A 262 -21.93 -3.02 9.19
CA SER A 262 -22.06 -4.34 9.80
C SER A 262 -22.21 -4.22 11.32
N THR A 263 -22.12 -5.33 12.01
CA THR A 263 -22.26 -5.38 13.47
C THR A 263 -21.20 -6.31 14.07
N ARG A 264 -20.93 -6.11 15.37
CA ARG A 264 -20.11 -7.02 16.15
C ARG A 264 -20.66 -8.45 16.16
N GLU A 265 -21.97 -8.60 16.20
CA GLU A 265 -22.65 -9.92 16.16
C GLU A 265 -22.38 -10.63 14.82
N ALA A 266 -22.31 -9.90 13.70
CA ALA A 266 -21.91 -10.46 12.42
C ALA A 266 -20.46 -10.96 12.48
N ALA A 267 -19.54 -10.14 12.96
CA ALA A 267 -18.14 -10.54 13.13
C ALA A 267 -18.01 -11.79 14.02
N LEU A 268 -18.74 -11.87 15.11
CA LEU A 268 -18.75 -13.05 15.99
C LEU A 268 -19.31 -14.31 15.32
N ARG A 269 -20.24 -14.19 14.39
CA ARG A 269 -20.74 -15.33 13.61
C ARG A 269 -19.70 -15.80 12.58
N ASP A 270 -19.11 -14.87 11.83
CA ASP A 270 -18.13 -15.14 10.78
C ASP A 270 -16.88 -15.85 11.35
N PHE A 271 -16.48 -15.49 12.57
CA PHE A 271 -15.33 -16.07 13.28
C PHE A 271 -15.71 -17.06 14.38
N SER A 272 -16.91 -17.69 14.29
CA SER A 272 -17.38 -18.65 15.30
C SER A 272 -16.54 -19.92 15.39
N ASN A 273 -15.78 -20.24 14.36
CA ASN A 273 -14.81 -21.35 14.29
C ASN A 273 -13.40 -20.97 14.78
N PHE A 274 -13.18 -19.74 15.21
CA PHE A 274 -11.91 -19.27 15.80
C PHE A 274 -11.97 -19.44 17.32
N GLY A 275 -10.81 -19.68 17.93
CA GLY A 275 -10.69 -19.93 19.35
C GLY A 275 -11.25 -18.83 20.25
N PRO A 276 -11.46 -19.11 21.55
CA PRO A 276 -12.11 -18.18 22.48
C PRO A 276 -11.35 -16.86 22.67
N GLY A 277 -10.04 -16.82 22.43
CA GLY A 277 -9.25 -15.59 22.43
C GLY A 277 -9.72 -14.59 21.38
N ILE A 278 -9.90 -15.03 20.14
CA ILE A 278 -10.41 -14.19 19.03
C ILE A 278 -11.86 -13.77 19.31
N THR A 279 -12.69 -14.68 19.82
CA THR A 279 -14.06 -14.33 20.23
C THR A 279 -14.08 -13.23 21.30
N LYS A 280 -13.20 -13.29 22.31
CA LYS A 280 -13.07 -12.24 23.34
C LYS A 280 -12.60 -10.91 22.70
N LEU A 281 -11.58 -10.97 21.84
CA LEU A 281 -11.03 -9.79 21.17
C LEU A 281 -12.11 -9.09 20.30
N LEU A 282 -12.90 -9.83 19.54
CA LEU A 282 -13.98 -9.29 18.73
C LEU A 282 -15.13 -8.71 19.57
N LYS A 283 -15.37 -9.21 20.77
CA LYS A 283 -16.35 -8.63 21.72
C LYS A 283 -15.95 -7.24 22.23
N LEU A 284 -14.67 -6.88 22.17
CA LEU A 284 -14.17 -5.56 22.54
C LEU A 284 -14.41 -4.50 21.44
N THR A 285 -14.80 -4.92 20.26
CA THR A 285 -15.09 -3.99 19.15
C THR A 285 -16.41 -3.25 19.38
N SER A 286 -16.60 -2.15 18.65
CA SER A 286 -17.88 -1.39 18.69
C SER A 286 -19.05 -2.28 18.29
N PRO A 287 -20.25 -2.10 18.89
CA PRO A 287 -21.46 -2.79 18.45
C PRO A 287 -21.81 -2.52 16.96
N LYS A 288 -21.49 -1.33 16.47
CA LYS A 288 -21.57 -0.96 15.05
C LYS A 288 -20.18 -1.01 14.46
N LEU A 289 -19.98 -1.79 13.44
CA LEU A 289 -18.74 -1.95 12.69
C LEU A 289 -18.97 -1.63 11.23
N ASP A 290 -17.93 -1.18 10.55
CA ASP A 290 -17.87 -1.20 9.11
C ASP A 290 -17.06 -2.40 8.65
N ILE A 291 -17.55 -3.09 7.61
CA ILE A 291 -16.75 -4.04 6.85
C ILE A 291 -16.10 -3.34 5.67
N TRP A 292 -14.88 -3.74 5.36
CA TRP A 292 -14.05 -3.20 4.28
C TRP A 292 -13.89 -4.27 3.21
N ALA A 293 -14.53 -4.06 2.05
CA ALA A 293 -14.35 -4.94 0.91
C ALA A 293 -12.90 -4.94 0.44
N ILE A 294 -12.40 -6.11 0.12
CA ILE A 294 -11.09 -6.26 -0.48
C ILE A 294 -11.23 -6.32 -1.99
N PHE A 295 -10.74 -5.26 -2.63
CA PHE A 295 -10.65 -5.13 -4.08
C PHE A 295 -9.19 -5.11 -4.48
N ASP A 296 -8.87 -5.57 -5.67
CA ASP A 296 -7.53 -5.49 -6.27
C ASP A 296 -7.58 -5.44 -7.81
N LEU A 297 -6.40 -5.39 -8.43
CA LEU A 297 -6.23 -5.42 -9.89
C LEU A 297 -5.75 -6.78 -10.41
N GLY A 298 -5.96 -7.85 -9.64
CA GLY A 298 -5.41 -9.17 -9.95
C GLY A 298 -6.05 -9.86 -11.15
N GLU A 299 -7.33 -9.64 -11.42
CA GLU A 299 -8.01 -10.21 -12.58
C GLU A 299 -7.67 -9.47 -13.87
N ASN A 300 -7.59 -8.16 -13.79
CA ASN A 300 -7.41 -7.29 -14.93
C ASN A 300 -6.31 -6.26 -14.65
N PRO A 301 -5.03 -6.67 -14.59
CA PRO A 301 -3.94 -5.75 -14.37
C PRO A 301 -3.79 -4.75 -15.53
N PRO A 302 -3.36 -3.51 -15.28
CA PRO A 302 -3.06 -2.57 -16.34
C PRO A 302 -1.98 -3.11 -17.28
N PRO A 303 -2.17 -3.00 -18.62
CA PRO A 303 -1.21 -3.52 -19.59
C PRO A 303 0.12 -2.73 -19.59
N THR A 304 0.09 -1.50 -19.12
CA THR A 304 1.25 -0.63 -18.88
C THR A 304 0.98 0.31 -17.71
N PHE A 305 2.01 0.72 -16.98
CA PHE A 305 1.93 1.75 -15.95
C PHE A 305 2.17 3.16 -16.48
N ALA A 306 2.64 3.29 -17.74
CA ALA A 306 2.92 4.59 -18.32
C ALA A 306 2.50 4.67 -19.80
N MET A 307 1.88 5.78 -20.17
CA MET A 307 1.52 6.11 -21.55
C MET A 307 1.81 7.58 -21.80
N ASP A 308 2.64 7.86 -22.78
CA ASP A 308 3.14 9.20 -23.09
C ASP A 308 3.76 9.87 -21.84
N ARG A 309 3.17 10.94 -21.32
CA ARG A 309 3.62 11.69 -20.14
C ARG A 309 2.72 11.50 -18.92
N VAL A 310 1.96 10.42 -18.91
CA VAL A 310 1.08 10.04 -17.80
C VAL A 310 1.50 8.70 -17.25
N CYS A 311 1.64 8.61 -15.93
CA CYS A 311 2.15 7.44 -15.24
C CYS A 311 1.26 7.07 -14.06
N LEU A 312 0.94 5.79 -13.92
CA LEU A 312 0.25 5.22 -12.75
C LEU A 312 1.29 4.84 -11.68
N VAL A 313 1.00 5.15 -10.42
CA VAL A 313 1.90 4.94 -9.29
C VAL A 313 1.13 4.33 -8.10
N GLY A 314 1.71 3.35 -7.47
CA GLY A 314 1.11 2.68 -6.31
C GLY A 314 -0.22 2.00 -6.66
N ASP A 315 -1.23 2.18 -5.81
CA ASP A 315 -2.54 1.53 -5.98
C ASP A 315 -3.25 1.91 -7.29
N ALA A 316 -2.89 3.02 -7.93
CA ALA A 316 -3.39 3.34 -9.27
C ALA A 316 -2.87 2.34 -10.32
N ALA A 317 -1.67 1.80 -10.12
CA ALA A 317 -0.99 0.85 -11.01
C ALA A 317 -1.21 -0.62 -10.60
N HIS A 318 -1.08 -0.92 -9.30
CA HIS A 318 -1.02 -2.29 -8.78
C HIS A 318 -1.73 -2.46 -7.43
N ALA A 319 -2.96 -1.90 -7.31
CA ALA A 319 -3.74 -2.11 -6.10
C ALA A 319 -3.83 -3.59 -5.76
N THR A 320 -3.45 -3.93 -4.55
CA THR A 320 -3.32 -5.30 -4.06
C THR A 320 -4.20 -5.55 -2.84
N SER A 321 -4.66 -6.78 -2.67
CA SER A 321 -5.23 -7.21 -1.40
C SER A 321 -4.17 -7.10 -0.28
N PRO A 322 -4.55 -6.78 0.97
CA PRO A 322 -3.59 -6.34 1.99
C PRO A 322 -2.89 -7.48 2.75
N HIS A 323 -2.99 -8.73 2.28
CA HIS A 323 -2.55 -9.92 3.02
C HIS A 323 -1.03 -9.97 3.29
N HIS A 324 -0.20 -9.43 2.39
CA HIS A 324 1.24 -9.25 2.65
C HIS A 324 1.57 -8.04 3.52
N GLY A 325 0.67 -7.07 3.65
CA GLY A 325 0.99 -5.77 4.27
C GLY A 325 2.02 -4.94 3.47
N ALA A 326 2.26 -5.23 2.20
CA ALA A 326 3.38 -4.69 1.42
C ALA A 326 2.98 -3.57 0.42
N GLY A 327 1.68 -3.34 0.16
CA GLY A 327 1.22 -2.38 -0.86
C GLY A 327 1.82 -0.98 -0.69
N ALA A 328 1.79 -0.42 0.52
CA ALA A 328 2.37 0.88 0.80
C ALA A 328 3.90 0.91 0.57
N GLY A 329 4.61 -0.17 0.90
CA GLY A 329 6.05 -0.30 0.63
C GLY A 329 6.36 -0.27 -0.87
N PHE A 330 5.56 -0.94 -1.69
CA PHE A 330 5.72 -0.93 -3.15
C PHE A 330 5.42 0.45 -3.75
N CYS A 331 4.47 1.21 -3.19
CA CYS A 331 4.26 2.61 -3.57
C CYS A 331 5.51 3.47 -3.34
N ILE A 332 6.25 3.20 -2.25
CA ILE A 332 7.49 3.92 -1.92
C ILE A 332 8.64 3.48 -2.85
N GLU A 333 8.72 2.19 -3.23
CA GLU A 333 9.64 1.74 -4.28
C GLU A 333 9.38 2.45 -5.61
N ASP A 334 8.10 2.58 -6.02
CA ASP A 334 7.71 3.31 -7.22
C ASP A 334 8.23 4.76 -7.18
N ALA A 335 8.02 5.44 -6.03
CA ALA A 335 8.47 6.80 -5.82
C ALA A 335 10.01 6.90 -5.91
N ALA A 336 10.75 5.93 -5.37
CA ALA A 336 12.21 5.88 -5.43
C ALA A 336 12.70 5.78 -6.88
N VAL A 337 12.16 4.84 -7.66
CA VAL A 337 12.54 4.65 -9.07
C VAL A 337 12.19 5.89 -9.91
N LEU A 338 10.95 6.41 -9.78
CA LEU A 338 10.52 7.62 -10.51
C LEU A 338 11.39 8.83 -10.17
N ALA A 339 11.67 9.06 -8.89
CA ALA A 339 12.50 10.19 -8.48
C ALA A 339 13.93 10.10 -9.04
N HIS A 340 14.50 8.91 -9.13
CA HIS A 340 15.80 8.69 -9.76
C HIS A 340 15.77 8.94 -11.25
N LEU A 341 14.76 8.48 -11.96
CA LEU A 341 14.62 8.66 -13.40
C LEU A 341 14.35 10.12 -13.76
N LEU A 342 13.33 10.73 -13.14
CA LEU A 342 12.91 12.09 -13.47
C LEU A 342 13.93 13.15 -13.03
N ALA A 343 14.81 12.83 -12.08
CA ALA A 343 15.92 13.69 -11.71
C ALA A 343 17.12 13.63 -12.67
N SER A 344 17.06 12.85 -13.77
CA SER A 344 18.16 12.77 -14.73
C SER A 344 18.47 14.12 -15.38
N GLU A 345 19.74 14.53 -15.39
CA GLU A 345 20.21 15.73 -16.07
C GLU A 345 20.12 15.63 -17.61
N GLU A 346 20.00 14.41 -18.12
CA GLU A 346 19.81 14.15 -19.54
C GLU A 346 18.41 14.53 -20.05
N ILE A 347 17.42 14.70 -19.17
CA ILE A 347 16.07 15.12 -19.52
C ILE A 347 16.05 16.63 -19.78
N SER A 348 15.86 17.03 -21.03
CA SER A 348 15.77 18.42 -21.45
C SER A 348 14.40 18.78 -22.04
N ASP A 349 13.57 17.80 -22.38
CA ASP A 349 12.30 17.96 -23.07
C ASP A 349 11.28 16.85 -22.73
N HIS A 350 10.08 16.94 -23.31
CA HIS A 350 9.01 15.97 -23.10
C HIS A 350 9.36 14.56 -23.62
N ARG A 351 10.28 14.42 -24.60
CA ARG A 351 10.74 13.12 -25.07
C ARG A 351 11.52 12.40 -23.99
N GLY A 352 12.38 13.13 -23.26
CA GLY A 352 13.10 12.57 -22.12
C GLY A 352 12.16 12.05 -21.03
N HIS A 353 11.05 12.75 -20.75
CA HIS A 353 10.03 12.27 -19.82
C HIS A 353 9.38 10.96 -20.30
N ARG A 354 9.01 10.85 -21.60
CA ARG A 354 8.44 9.62 -22.16
C ARG A 354 9.37 8.43 -21.98
N VAL A 355 10.67 8.62 -22.25
CA VAL A 355 11.67 7.55 -22.08
C VAL A 355 11.79 7.17 -20.61
N ALA A 356 11.83 8.14 -19.69
CA ALA A 356 11.91 7.88 -18.25
C ALA A 356 10.70 7.08 -17.74
N LEU A 357 9.48 7.46 -18.15
CA LEU A 357 8.27 6.76 -17.75
C LEU A 357 8.16 5.36 -18.39
N ALA A 358 8.62 5.17 -19.61
CA ALA A 358 8.69 3.85 -20.25
C ALA A 358 9.70 2.92 -19.56
N VAL A 359 10.79 3.46 -19.01
CA VAL A 359 11.73 2.68 -18.18
C VAL A 359 11.12 2.34 -16.83
N TYR A 360 10.43 3.28 -16.20
CA TYR A 360 9.68 3.01 -14.97
C TYR A 360 8.70 1.84 -15.15
N ASP A 361 7.89 1.87 -16.20
CA ASP A 361 6.97 0.78 -16.54
C ASP A 361 7.72 -0.56 -16.66
N ALA A 362 8.80 -0.59 -17.41
CA ALA A 362 9.57 -1.81 -17.63
C ALA A 362 10.17 -2.39 -16.33
N VAL A 363 10.59 -1.53 -15.40
CA VAL A 363 11.20 -1.95 -14.11
C VAL A 363 10.14 -2.35 -13.08
N ARG A 364 8.99 -1.65 -13.04
CA ARG A 364 8.05 -1.77 -11.93
C ARG A 364 6.84 -2.65 -12.21
N ARG A 365 6.41 -2.76 -13.48
CA ARG A 365 5.17 -3.44 -13.83
C ARG A 365 5.15 -4.92 -13.47
N GLU A 366 6.20 -5.66 -13.78
CA GLU A 366 6.28 -7.09 -13.45
C GLU A 366 6.25 -7.30 -11.92
N ARG A 367 7.07 -6.53 -11.18
CA ARG A 367 7.15 -6.62 -9.72
C ARG A 367 5.82 -6.22 -9.05
N GLY A 368 5.17 -5.14 -9.51
CA GLY A 368 3.85 -4.72 -9.02
C GLY A 368 2.77 -5.76 -9.29
N SER A 369 2.72 -6.31 -10.51
CA SER A 369 1.77 -7.36 -10.88
C SER A 369 1.99 -8.64 -10.07
N TRP A 370 3.27 -9.00 -9.84
CA TRP A 370 3.62 -10.13 -8.98
C TRP A 370 3.08 -9.95 -7.55
N LEU A 371 3.20 -8.75 -6.97
CA LEU A 371 2.67 -8.48 -5.62
C LEU A 371 1.17 -8.73 -5.56
N VAL A 372 0.42 -8.28 -6.55
CA VAL A 372 -1.04 -8.43 -6.58
C VAL A 372 -1.43 -9.91 -6.59
N GLN A 373 -0.81 -10.72 -7.45
CA GLN A 373 -1.06 -12.17 -7.51
C GLN A 373 -0.57 -12.89 -6.25
N SER A 374 0.59 -12.51 -5.75
CA SER A 374 1.18 -13.06 -4.52
C SER A 374 0.31 -12.78 -3.30
N SER A 375 -0.30 -11.58 -3.21
CA SER A 375 -1.20 -11.23 -2.11
C SER A 375 -2.48 -12.07 -2.11
N ARG A 376 -3.04 -12.38 -3.26
CA ARG A 376 -4.18 -13.32 -3.36
C ARG A 376 -3.78 -14.69 -2.84
N ARG A 377 -2.68 -15.24 -3.36
CA ARG A 377 -2.17 -16.56 -2.98
C ARG A 377 -1.90 -16.67 -1.49
N ILE A 378 -1.31 -15.64 -0.87
CA ILE A 378 -1.00 -15.67 0.55
C ILE A 378 -2.25 -15.53 1.42
N GLY A 379 -3.26 -14.78 0.97
CA GLY A 379 -4.58 -14.75 1.59
C GLY A 379 -5.22 -16.13 1.62
N ASP A 380 -5.20 -16.84 0.48
CA ASP A 380 -5.67 -18.22 0.38
C ASP A 380 -4.90 -19.14 1.35
N THR A 381 -3.58 -18.93 1.50
CA THR A 381 -2.73 -19.72 2.42
C THR A 381 -3.13 -19.48 3.88
N TYR A 382 -3.34 -18.24 4.30
CA TYR A 382 -3.76 -17.92 5.67
C TYR A 382 -5.16 -18.46 6.00
N GLU A 383 -6.02 -18.60 4.99
CA GLU A 383 -7.41 -19.04 5.11
C GLU A 383 -7.62 -20.53 4.81
N TRP A 384 -6.51 -21.30 4.64
CA TRP A 384 -6.49 -22.72 4.30
C TRP A 384 -7.25 -23.07 3.02
N MET A 385 -7.21 -22.16 2.06
CA MET A 385 -7.89 -22.26 0.77
C MET A 385 -6.90 -22.41 -0.39
N ALA A 386 -5.58 -22.32 -0.12
CA ALA A 386 -4.55 -22.38 -1.15
C ALA A 386 -4.39 -23.81 -1.68
N GLU A 387 -4.66 -24.02 -2.98
CA GLU A 387 -4.51 -25.31 -3.65
C GLU A 387 -3.10 -25.90 -3.44
N GLY A 388 -3.03 -27.14 -2.99
CA GLY A 388 -1.81 -27.89 -2.72
C GLY A 388 -1.13 -27.57 -1.39
N ILE A 389 -1.69 -26.64 -0.60
CA ILE A 389 -1.24 -26.28 0.74
C ILE A 389 -2.33 -26.62 1.77
N GLU A 390 -3.55 -26.16 1.56
CA GLU A 390 -4.72 -26.28 2.43
C GLU A 390 -4.33 -25.95 3.89
N ASP A 391 -4.46 -26.89 4.82
CA ASP A 391 -4.15 -26.75 6.24
C ASP A 391 -2.80 -27.37 6.67
N ASP A 392 -1.92 -27.68 5.69
CA ASP A 392 -0.55 -28.14 5.93
C ASP A 392 0.34 -26.97 6.36
N LEU A 393 0.58 -26.87 7.66
CA LEU A 393 1.35 -25.76 8.25
C LEU A 393 2.81 -25.72 7.78
N ALA A 394 3.43 -26.85 7.46
CA ALA A 394 4.81 -26.87 6.99
C ALA A 394 4.92 -26.26 5.58
N LYS A 395 3.99 -26.64 4.68
CA LYS A 395 3.92 -26.03 3.34
C LYS A 395 3.52 -24.54 3.43
N ALA A 396 2.61 -24.19 4.32
CA ALA A 396 2.23 -22.79 4.56
C ALA A 396 3.43 -21.95 5.01
N GLU A 397 4.22 -22.46 5.97
CA GLU A 397 5.45 -21.77 6.42
C GLU A 397 6.44 -21.55 5.27
N GLU A 398 6.69 -22.57 4.43
CA GLU A 398 7.59 -22.48 3.29
C GLU A 398 7.12 -21.45 2.27
N GLU A 399 5.83 -21.47 1.89
CA GLU A 399 5.21 -20.53 0.94
C GLU A 399 5.27 -19.09 1.46
N ILE A 400 4.97 -18.88 2.74
CA ILE A 400 5.01 -17.56 3.38
C ILE A 400 6.44 -17.03 3.44
N LYS A 401 7.40 -17.86 3.84
CA LYS A 401 8.84 -17.51 3.86
C LYS A 401 9.33 -17.08 2.49
N TYR A 402 9.07 -17.89 1.47
CA TYR A 402 9.47 -17.61 0.10
C TYR A 402 8.95 -16.24 -0.37
N ARG A 403 7.63 -16.01 -0.23
CA ARG A 403 7.02 -14.76 -0.73
C ARG A 403 7.46 -13.54 0.06
N ASN A 404 7.62 -13.67 1.37
CA ASN A 404 8.17 -12.59 2.19
C ASN A 404 9.62 -12.25 1.80
N GLY A 405 10.45 -13.25 1.46
CA GLY A 405 11.80 -13.05 0.94
C GLY A 405 11.78 -12.25 -0.37
N VAL A 406 10.93 -12.64 -1.36
CA VAL A 406 10.81 -11.90 -2.63
C VAL A 406 10.41 -10.43 -2.41
N ILE A 407 9.62 -10.13 -1.38
CA ILE A 407 9.26 -8.75 -1.03
C ILE A 407 10.44 -8.03 -0.37
N ALA A 408 11.01 -8.64 0.67
CA ALA A 408 11.91 -7.99 1.62
C ALA A 408 13.36 -7.87 1.13
N ASP A 409 13.84 -8.86 0.36
CA ASP A 409 15.26 -9.03 0.03
C ASP A 409 15.68 -8.30 -1.26
N VAL A 410 14.84 -7.41 -1.77
CA VAL A 410 15.18 -6.58 -2.94
C VAL A 410 16.09 -5.43 -2.55
N ASP A 411 17.13 -5.22 -3.33
CA ASP A 411 17.98 -4.02 -3.25
C ASP A 411 17.36 -2.89 -4.08
N VAL A 412 16.68 -1.96 -3.39
CA VAL A 412 16.00 -0.81 -4.04
C VAL A 412 17.00 0.17 -4.63
N GLU A 413 18.16 0.33 -4.03
CA GLU A 413 19.21 1.21 -4.55
C GLU A 413 19.77 0.67 -5.88
N ALA A 414 20.10 -0.62 -5.92
CA ALA A 414 20.50 -1.30 -7.15
C ALA A 414 19.42 -1.23 -8.24
N MET A 415 18.15 -1.40 -7.88
CA MET A 415 17.01 -1.23 -8.80
C MET A 415 16.97 0.18 -9.39
N CYS A 416 17.16 1.22 -8.60
CA CYS A 416 17.20 2.61 -9.06
C CYS A 416 18.39 2.87 -9.99
N HIS A 417 19.55 2.31 -9.70
CA HIS A 417 20.74 2.40 -10.57
C HIS A 417 20.51 1.70 -11.91
N GLN A 418 19.99 0.48 -11.91
CA GLN A 418 19.65 -0.25 -13.14
C GLN A 418 18.63 0.51 -13.99
N ALA A 419 17.60 1.09 -13.36
CA ALA A 419 16.63 1.92 -14.06
C ALA A 419 17.31 3.13 -14.74
N ARG A 420 18.27 3.75 -14.06
CA ARG A 420 19.02 4.90 -14.58
C ARG A 420 19.92 4.53 -15.77
N GLU A 421 20.60 3.39 -15.69
CA GLU A 421 21.42 2.86 -16.78
C GLU A 421 20.57 2.55 -18.02
N GLU A 422 19.42 1.90 -17.82
CA GLU A 422 18.49 1.58 -18.91
C GLU A 422 17.90 2.86 -19.53
N PHE A 423 17.61 3.89 -18.71
CA PHE A 423 17.19 5.19 -19.21
C PHE A 423 18.26 5.81 -20.11
N SER A 424 19.50 5.92 -19.67
CA SER A 424 20.61 6.50 -20.44
C SER A 424 20.86 5.73 -21.75
N LYS A 425 20.73 4.40 -21.72
CA LYS A 425 20.81 3.56 -22.91
C LYS A 425 19.72 3.86 -23.92
N ARG A 426 18.45 3.88 -23.48
CA ARG A 426 17.30 4.17 -24.36
C ARG A 426 17.34 5.61 -24.87
N TRP A 427 17.72 6.56 -24.01
CA TRP A 427 17.82 7.97 -24.38
C TRP A 427 18.82 8.18 -25.53
N ARG A 428 20.02 7.58 -25.46
CA ARG A 428 21.01 7.63 -26.52
C ARG A 428 20.56 6.97 -27.84
N ALA A 429 19.69 5.98 -27.76
CA ALA A 429 19.19 5.28 -28.95
C ALA A 429 18.09 6.07 -29.71
N VAL A 430 17.50 7.09 -29.09
CA VAL A 430 16.42 7.92 -29.66
C VAL A 430 16.94 9.31 -30.12
N GLY A 431 18.13 9.71 -29.65
CA GLY A 431 18.84 10.96 -30.02
C GLY A 431 19.76 10.74 -31.15
#